data_e85bfc56c0e016e3a8986392cb84afda
#
_entry.id   e85bfc56c0e016e3a8986392cb84afda
#
_cell.length_a   1.000
_cell.length_b   1.000
_cell.length_c   1.000
_cell.angle_alpha   90.00
_cell.angle_beta   90.00
_cell.angle_gamma   90.00
#
_symmetry.space_group_name_H-M   'P 1'
#
loop_
_entity.id
_entity.type
_entity.pdbx_description
1 polymer ?
#
loop_
_entity_poly.entity_id
_entity_poly.type
_entity_poly.pdbx_seq_one_letter_code
_entity_poly.pdbx_strand_id
1 'polypeptide(L)'
;MKLIVFGATGGTGRQVVVQALEEGHEVTVVVRKPEAFDLRHDKLEVVKGDVLLPATFRQTMSGKDAALSALGVSHRNPTTVYSAGTANVMEAMRAAGVRRLICLSSAGLDFPSEMPLLQRLVIRLVI
;
A
#
# COMPACT_ATOMS: atom_id res chain seq x y z
N MET A 1 -12.61 -12.53 -2.90
CA MET A 1 -12.69 -11.32 -2.06
C MET A 1 -12.55 -10.08 -2.93
N LYS A 2 -13.12 -8.99 -2.46
CA LYS A 2 -12.94 -7.66 -3.07
C LYS A 2 -11.86 -6.91 -2.31
N LEU A 3 -10.73 -6.70 -2.95
CA LEU A 3 -9.53 -6.11 -2.35
C LEU A 3 -9.29 -4.71 -2.88
N ILE A 4 -8.81 -3.81 -2.02
CA ILE A 4 -8.26 -2.52 -2.43
C ILE A 4 -6.78 -2.47 -2.09
N VAL A 5 -5.95 -2.08 -3.07
CA VAL A 5 -4.49 -2.09 -2.93
C VAL A 5 -3.92 -0.68 -3.13
N PHE A 6 -3.14 -0.24 -2.16
CA PHE A 6 -2.35 0.99 -2.20
C PHE A 6 -0.87 0.63 -2.41
N GLY A 7 -0.16 1.43 -3.18
CA GLY A 7 1.25 1.17 -3.51
C GLY A 7 1.44 0.12 -4.61
N ALA A 8 0.45 -0.08 -5.46
CA ALA A 8 0.46 -1.09 -6.53
C ALA A 8 1.51 -0.84 -7.62
N THR A 9 2.06 0.36 -7.73
CA THR A 9 3.09 0.71 -8.72
C THR A 9 4.49 0.27 -8.32
N GLY A 10 4.72 -0.01 -7.04
CA GLY A 10 5.98 -0.55 -6.54
C GLY A 10 6.12 -2.04 -6.85
N GLY A 11 7.35 -2.57 -6.77
CA GLY A 11 7.63 -3.97 -7.06
C GLY A 11 6.79 -4.95 -6.24
N THR A 12 6.75 -4.76 -4.93
CA THR A 12 5.95 -5.61 -4.02
C THR A 12 4.46 -5.46 -4.27
N GLY A 13 3.96 -4.23 -4.36
CA GLY A 13 2.53 -3.98 -4.59
C GLY A 13 2.03 -4.54 -5.91
N ARG A 14 2.84 -4.46 -6.97
CA ARG A 14 2.53 -5.07 -8.25
C ARG A 14 2.37 -6.60 -8.14
N GLN A 15 3.28 -7.26 -7.43
CA GLN A 15 3.21 -8.71 -7.21
C GLN A 15 1.98 -9.10 -6.39
N VAL A 16 1.62 -8.31 -5.40
CA VAL A 16 0.38 -8.50 -4.63
C VAL A 16 -0.84 -8.47 -5.54
N VAL A 17 -0.92 -7.50 -6.45
CA VAL A 17 -2.02 -7.39 -7.41
C VAL A 17 -2.07 -8.59 -8.34
N VAL A 18 -0.94 -8.97 -8.94
CA VAL A 18 -0.86 -10.12 -9.86
C VAL A 18 -1.34 -11.39 -9.17
N GLN A 19 -0.80 -11.71 -8.01
CA GLN A 19 -1.15 -12.92 -7.27
C GLN A 19 -2.62 -12.92 -6.83
N ALA A 20 -3.14 -11.77 -6.37
CA ALA A 20 -4.55 -11.66 -5.99
C ALA A 20 -5.50 -11.92 -7.19
N LEU A 21 -5.14 -11.44 -8.37
CA LEU A 21 -5.91 -11.70 -9.60
C LEU A 21 -5.83 -13.16 -10.03
N GLU A 22 -4.65 -13.79 -9.93
CA GLU A 22 -4.45 -15.22 -10.20
C GLU A 22 -5.27 -16.11 -9.26
N GLU A 23 -5.40 -15.72 -7.99
CA GLU A 23 -6.26 -16.37 -6.99
C GLU A 23 -7.77 -16.09 -7.20
N GLY A 24 -8.12 -15.32 -8.22
CA GLY A 24 -9.51 -15.06 -8.59
C GLY A 24 -10.19 -13.91 -7.85
N HIS A 25 -9.45 -13.12 -7.08
CA HIS A 25 -9.99 -11.96 -6.37
C HIS A 25 -10.33 -10.80 -7.32
N GLU A 26 -11.30 -9.99 -6.93
CA GLU A 26 -11.56 -8.68 -7.55
C GLU A 26 -10.62 -7.67 -6.88
N VAL A 27 -9.83 -6.97 -7.67
CA VAL A 27 -8.81 -6.05 -7.17
C VAL A 27 -9.07 -4.64 -7.66
N THR A 28 -9.13 -3.69 -6.76
CA THR A 28 -9.11 -2.26 -7.08
C THR A 28 -7.77 -1.70 -6.63
N VAL A 29 -7.06 -1.02 -7.52
CA VAL A 29 -5.81 -0.31 -7.20
C VAL A 29 -6.05 1.19 -7.18
N VAL A 30 -5.46 1.87 -6.19
CA VAL A 30 -5.45 3.32 -6.12
C VAL A 30 -4.07 3.80 -6.50
N VAL A 31 -3.97 4.51 -7.61
CA VAL A 31 -2.70 4.99 -8.19
C VAL A 31 -2.80 6.46 -8.56
N ARG A 32 -1.68 7.18 -8.41
CA ARG A 32 -1.64 8.61 -8.75
C ARG A 32 -1.69 8.88 -10.25
N LYS A 33 -1.12 7.97 -11.04
CA LYS A 33 -1.03 8.06 -12.51
C LYS A 33 -1.55 6.77 -13.14
N PRO A 34 -2.87 6.64 -13.34
CA PRO A 34 -3.47 5.44 -13.95
C PRO A 34 -2.92 5.12 -15.34
N GLU A 35 -2.55 6.14 -16.11
CA GLU A 35 -1.97 6.02 -17.44
C GLU A 35 -0.60 5.31 -17.46
N ALA A 36 0.12 5.35 -16.35
CA ALA A 36 1.41 4.66 -16.18
C ALA A 36 1.26 3.24 -15.61
N PHE A 37 0.05 2.85 -15.23
CA PHE A 37 -0.22 1.52 -14.69
C PHE A 37 -0.65 0.57 -15.81
N ASP A 38 0.22 -0.37 -16.17
CA ASP A 38 0.12 -1.17 -17.39
C ASP A 38 -0.58 -2.53 -17.23
N LEU A 39 -0.93 -2.95 -16.00
CA LEU A 39 -1.70 -4.18 -15.79
C LEU A 39 -3.14 -4.01 -16.30
N ARG A 40 -3.61 -5.06 -16.99
CA ARG A 40 -5.00 -5.16 -17.45
C ARG A 40 -5.54 -6.54 -17.10
N HIS A 41 -6.74 -6.57 -16.54
CA HIS A 41 -7.44 -7.81 -16.21
C HIS A 41 -8.92 -7.52 -16.00
N ASP A 42 -9.82 -8.47 -16.30
CA ASP A 42 -11.27 -8.27 -16.19
C ASP A 42 -11.73 -7.99 -14.75
N LYS A 43 -10.99 -8.50 -13.75
CA LYS A 43 -11.26 -8.29 -12.33
C LYS A 43 -10.41 -7.19 -11.70
N LEU A 44 -9.74 -6.37 -12.51
CA LEU A 44 -8.90 -5.26 -12.06
C LEU A 44 -9.56 -3.92 -12.39
N GLU A 45 -9.80 -3.13 -11.36
CA GLU A 45 -10.21 -1.73 -11.47
C GLU A 45 -9.04 -0.82 -11.09
N VAL A 46 -8.77 0.17 -11.93
CA VAL A 46 -7.71 1.17 -11.68
C VAL A 46 -8.35 2.51 -11.38
N VAL A 47 -8.14 3.02 -10.19
CA VAL A 47 -8.70 4.28 -9.71
C VAL A 47 -7.60 5.29 -9.51
N LYS A 48 -7.80 6.50 -10.03
CA LYS A 48 -6.91 7.63 -9.77
C LYS A 48 -7.14 8.12 -8.34
N GLY A 49 -6.09 8.16 -7.54
CA GLY A 49 -6.14 8.66 -6.19
C GLY A 49 -4.75 8.78 -5.56
N ASP A 50 -4.73 9.46 -4.42
CA ASP A 50 -3.52 9.67 -3.63
C ASP A 50 -3.83 9.35 -2.17
N VAL A 51 -3.02 8.50 -1.55
CA VAL A 51 -3.18 8.10 -0.15
C VAL A 51 -3.09 9.27 0.82
N LEU A 52 -2.42 10.36 0.44
CA LEU A 52 -2.35 11.61 1.21
C LEU A 52 -3.60 12.51 1.03
N LEU A 53 -4.45 12.19 0.06
CA LEU A 53 -5.68 12.92 -0.25
C LEU A 53 -6.89 11.97 -0.13
N PRO A 54 -7.42 11.75 1.07
CA PRO A 54 -8.44 10.71 1.32
C PRO A 54 -9.72 10.89 0.51
N ALA A 55 -10.10 12.13 0.16
CA ALA A 55 -11.25 12.38 -0.69
C ALA A 55 -11.15 11.69 -2.08
N THR A 56 -9.94 11.39 -2.55
CA THR A 56 -9.70 10.76 -3.85
C THR A 56 -10.01 9.26 -3.88
N PHE A 57 -10.09 8.58 -2.73
CA PHE A 57 -10.34 7.14 -2.68
C PHE A 57 -11.38 6.69 -1.63
N ARG A 58 -11.87 7.60 -0.80
CA ARG A 58 -12.81 7.26 0.28
C ARG A 58 -14.02 6.45 -0.19
N GLN A 59 -14.64 6.87 -1.29
CA GLN A 59 -15.81 6.17 -1.85
C GLN A 59 -15.46 4.79 -2.40
N THR A 60 -14.25 4.63 -2.92
CA THR A 60 -13.76 3.37 -3.49
C THR A 60 -13.57 2.29 -2.41
N MET A 61 -13.44 2.67 -1.15
CA MET A 61 -13.34 1.74 -0.02
C MET A 61 -14.64 0.97 0.23
N SER A 62 -15.77 1.51 -0.17
CA SER A 62 -17.07 0.89 0.06
C SER A 62 -17.19 -0.48 -0.60
N GLY A 63 -17.71 -1.46 0.13
CA GLY A 63 -17.92 -2.82 -0.36
C GLY A 63 -16.64 -3.67 -0.49
N LYS A 64 -15.49 -3.20 -0.03
CA LYS A 64 -14.26 -3.99 0.00
C LYS A 64 -14.22 -4.92 1.21
N ASP A 65 -13.63 -6.09 1.03
CA ASP A 65 -13.44 -7.07 2.10
C ASP A 65 -12.16 -6.80 2.90
N ALA A 66 -11.12 -6.31 2.22
CA ALA A 66 -9.84 -5.99 2.85
C ALA A 66 -9.10 -4.89 2.08
N ALA A 67 -8.25 -4.14 2.81
CA ALA A 67 -7.28 -3.22 2.26
C ALA A 67 -5.87 -3.78 2.42
N LEU A 68 -5.04 -3.61 1.38
CA LEU A 68 -3.64 -3.99 1.38
C LEU A 68 -2.80 -2.74 1.09
N SER A 69 -1.80 -2.50 1.93
CA SER A 69 -0.90 -1.36 1.78
C SER A 69 0.53 -1.84 1.58
N ALA A 70 1.03 -1.65 0.36
CA ALA A 70 2.42 -1.85 -0.02
C ALA A 70 3.07 -0.49 -0.36
N LEU A 71 2.73 0.54 0.41
CA LEU A 71 3.25 1.89 0.24
C LEU A 71 4.77 1.91 0.36
N GLY A 72 5.41 2.65 -0.51
CA GLY A 72 6.84 2.89 -0.51
C GLY A 72 7.18 4.20 -1.19
N VAL A 73 8.37 4.70 -0.93
CA VAL A 73 8.92 5.87 -1.59
C VAL A 73 10.27 5.52 -2.21
N SER A 74 10.57 6.12 -3.35
CA SER A 74 11.83 5.90 -4.07
C SER A 74 12.97 6.82 -3.61
N HIS A 75 12.72 7.70 -2.63
CA HIS A 75 13.67 8.68 -2.12
C HIS A 75 13.94 8.47 -0.62
N ARG A 76 15.08 8.98 -0.16
CA ARG A 76 15.49 8.92 1.26
C ARG A 76 15.06 10.14 2.08
N ASN A 77 14.34 11.09 1.48
CA ASN A 77 13.87 12.28 2.19
C ASN A 77 12.76 11.92 3.18
N PRO A 78 12.63 12.66 4.27
CA PRO A 78 11.49 12.51 5.18
C PRO A 78 10.17 12.55 4.43
N THR A 79 9.25 11.67 4.79
CA THR A 79 7.95 11.57 4.14
C THR A 79 6.86 11.22 5.14
N THR A 80 5.64 11.71 4.89
CA THR A 80 4.44 11.37 5.66
C THR A 80 3.59 10.27 4.98
N VAL A 81 4.05 9.74 3.84
CA VAL A 81 3.30 8.73 3.07
C VAL A 81 2.93 7.52 3.93
N TYR A 82 3.86 7.02 4.73
CA TYR A 82 3.60 5.87 5.59
C TYR A 82 2.63 6.19 6.73
N SER A 83 2.88 7.24 7.50
CA SER A 83 2.08 7.60 8.67
C SER A 83 0.74 8.21 8.30
N ALA A 84 0.74 9.31 7.58
CA ALA A 84 -0.49 9.99 7.17
C ALA A 84 -1.27 9.16 6.15
N GLY A 85 -0.60 8.50 5.21
CA GLY A 85 -1.24 7.62 4.24
C GLY A 85 -1.97 6.46 4.89
N THR A 86 -1.32 5.76 5.82
CA THR A 86 -1.94 4.65 6.56
C THR A 86 -3.10 5.14 7.42
N ALA A 87 -2.95 6.29 8.10
CA ALA A 87 -4.03 6.88 8.89
C ALA A 87 -5.26 7.19 8.02
N ASN A 88 -5.07 7.76 6.84
CA ASN A 88 -6.14 8.05 5.89
C ASN A 88 -6.83 6.78 5.38
N VAL A 89 -6.07 5.73 5.10
CA VAL A 89 -6.63 4.42 4.72
C VAL A 89 -7.47 3.85 5.85
N MET A 90 -6.97 3.86 7.08
CA MET A 90 -7.70 3.34 8.24
C MET A 90 -8.99 4.11 8.51
N GLU A 91 -8.99 5.43 8.35
CA GLU A 91 -10.18 6.26 8.48
C GLU A 91 -11.23 5.91 7.41
N ALA A 92 -10.81 5.79 6.16
CA ALA A 92 -11.70 5.37 5.07
C ALA A 92 -12.28 3.98 5.31
N MET A 93 -11.48 3.05 5.84
CA MET A 93 -11.94 1.71 6.23
C MET A 93 -13.01 1.76 7.32
N ARG A 94 -12.80 2.56 8.36
CA ARG A 94 -13.80 2.73 9.43
C ARG A 94 -15.12 3.26 8.89
N ALA A 95 -15.07 4.29 8.05
CA ALA A 95 -16.25 4.88 7.44
C ALA A 95 -17.02 3.89 6.54
N ALA A 96 -16.31 2.98 5.88
CA ALA A 96 -16.89 1.97 4.98
C ALA A 96 -17.22 0.63 5.67
N GLY A 97 -16.85 0.45 6.94
CA GLY A 97 -17.03 -0.81 7.65
C GLY A 97 -16.04 -1.92 7.24
N VAL A 98 -14.95 -1.57 6.57
CA VAL A 98 -13.88 -2.52 6.21
C VAL A 98 -12.97 -2.75 7.42
N ARG A 99 -12.79 -4.01 7.83
CA ARG A 99 -12.16 -4.35 9.10
C ARG A 99 -10.78 -5.01 8.98
N ARG A 100 -10.35 -5.36 7.77
CA ARG A 100 -9.10 -6.08 7.55
C ARG A 100 -8.11 -5.20 6.79
N LEU A 101 -6.99 -4.88 7.43
CA LEU A 101 -5.84 -4.20 6.83
C LEU A 101 -4.62 -5.12 6.88
N ILE A 102 -3.97 -5.30 5.74
CA ILE A 102 -2.65 -5.91 5.64
C ILE A 102 -1.68 -4.82 5.20
N CYS A 103 -0.70 -4.52 6.02
CA CYS A 103 0.24 -3.42 5.80
C CYS A 103 1.67 -3.95 5.75
N LEU A 104 2.38 -3.61 4.68
CA LEU A 104 3.81 -3.85 4.58
C LEU A 104 4.55 -2.87 5.48
N SER A 105 5.44 -3.38 6.32
CA SER A 105 6.30 -2.61 7.19
C SER A 105 7.78 -2.94 6.96
N SER A 106 8.66 -2.02 7.35
CA SER A 106 10.10 -2.22 7.26
C SER A 106 10.66 -2.75 8.58
N ALA A 107 11.48 -3.79 8.52
CA ALA A 107 12.19 -4.34 9.68
C ALA A 107 13.25 -3.38 10.29
N GLY A 108 13.53 -2.26 9.61
CA GLY A 108 14.52 -1.27 10.06
C GLY A 108 13.97 -0.14 10.93
N LEU A 109 12.68 -0.18 11.30
CA LEU A 109 12.07 0.89 12.10
C LEU A 109 12.47 0.86 13.57
N ASP A 110 12.69 -0.34 14.13
CA ASP A 110 13.22 -0.51 15.48
C ASP A 110 14.54 -1.28 15.41
N PHE A 111 15.62 -0.64 15.80
CA PHE A 111 16.90 -1.31 16.01
C PHE A 111 16.93 -1.86 17.42
N PRO A 112 16.82 -3.18 17.64
CA PRO A 112 17.06 -3.74 18.97
C PRO A 112 18.45 -3.30 19.44
N SER A 113 18.54 -2.86 20.69
CA SER A 113 19.81 -2.47 21.30
C SER A 113 20.89 -3.57 21.23
N GLU A 114 20.45 -4.80 21.06
CA GLU A 114 21.26 -6.01 20.97
C GLU A 114 21.76 -6.34 19.55
N MET A 115 21.34 -5.57 18.52
CA MET A 115 21.76 -5.82 17.15
C MET A 115 23.26 -5.51 16.96
N PRO A 116 24.07 -6.40 16.35
CA PRO A 116 25.50 -6.16 16.11
C PRO A 116 25.75 -4.85 15.37
N LEU A 117 26.77 -4.14 15.79
CA LEU A 117 27.12 -2.80 15.27
C LEU A 117 27.23 -2.78 13.74
N LEU A 118 27.77 -3.85 13.16
CA LEU A 118 27.92 -4.01 11.71
C LEU A 118 26.57 -4.04 10.99
N GLN A 119 25.58 -4.77 11.52
CA GLN A 119 24.24 -4.82 10.95
C GLN A 119 23.53 -3.46 11.05
N ARG A 120 23.69 -2.75 12.17
CA ARG A 120 23.15 -1.39 12.35
C ARG A 120 23.76 -0.41 11.34
N LEU A 121 25.05 -0.56 11.03
CA LEU A 121 25.76 0.28 10.05
C LEU A 121 25.27 0.00 8.62
N VAL A 122 25.12 -1.27 8.25
CA VAL A 122 24.63 -1.69 6.93
C VAL A 122 23.20 -1.21 6.70
N ILE A 123 22.32 -1.37 7.69
CA ILE A 123 20.93 -0.92 7.57
C ILE A 123 20.86 0.61 7.42
N ARG A 124 21.69 1.37 8.16
CA ARG A 124 21.77 2.84 8.01
C ARG A 124 22.29 3.30 6.64
N LEU A 125 23.09 2.47 5.97
CA LEU A 125 23.63 2.77 4.64
C LEU A 125 22.65 2.41 3.50
N VAL A 126 21.74 1.48 3.74
CA VAL A 126 20.81 0.93 2.73
C VAL A 126 19.40 1.54 2.84
N ILE A 127 19.00 2.02 4.01
CA ILE A 127 17.74 2.67 4.29
C ILE A 127 17.95 4.16 4.52
#